data_dc7e5537e9b9b5cc55aa2f291dc7dad3
#
_entry.id   dc7e5537e9b9b5cc55aa2f291dc7dad3
#
_cell.length_a   1.000
_cell.length_b   1.000
_cell.length_c   1.000
_cell.angle_alpha   90.00
_cell.angle_beta   90.00
_cell.angle_gamma   90.00
#
_symmetry.space_group_name_H-M   'P 1'
#
loop_
_entity.id
_entity.type
_entity.pdbx_description
1 polymer ?
#
loop_
_entity_poly.entity_id
_entity_poly.type
_entity_poly.pdbx_seq_one_letter_code
_entity_poly.pdbx_strand_id
1 'polypeptide(L)'
;MDYIVRATAADGQIRAFAATTRETVETARQDHNTSPVATAALGRLLTAGAMMGVMMKGDKDLLTLRIHAGGPLNGITVTADSKGNVKGYVGNPDVVIPANKKGKLDVAGAVGVGFMDVIKDLGLKEPYVGQCVLQTSEIAEDLTYYFATSEQVPSSVGLGVLMNKDNTVRQAGGFIIQLMPFAEEETISKLEHNLSLINSVTALLDQGMTPEQLLERVLDGFDVEITDRMPCSFTCNCSKERVEKALISIGKKELQEMIDEDKPIEVNCHFCGKTYKFDVDELKKMEKKSR
;
A
#
# COMPACT_ATOMS: atom_id res chain seq x y z
N MET A 1 16.64 -5.62 5.03
CA MET A 1 16.14 -5.53 3.63
C MET A 1 14.75 -6.12 3.61
N ASP A 2 13.79 -5.39 3.09
CA ASP A 2 12.39 -5.83 3.01
C ASP A 2 12.17 -6.83 1.88
N TYR A 3 11.26 -7.78 2.10
CA TYR A 3 10.88 -8.76 1.09
C TYR A 3 9.50 -9.37 1.36
N ILE A 4 8.94 -9.97 0.32
CA ILE A 4 7.66 -10.66 0.32
C ILE A 4 7.93 -12.14 0.06
N VAL A 5 7.22 -12.98 0.81
CA VAL A 5 7.20 -14.44 0.63
C VAL A 5 5.84 -14.83 0.09
N ARG A 6 5.84 -15.71 -0.91
CA ARG A 6 4.66 -16.43 -1.38
C ARG A 6 4.74 -17.87 -0.94
N ALA A 7 3.64 -18.42 -0.47
CA ALA A 7 3.53 -19.80 -0.06
C ALA A 7 2.19 -20.44 -0.44
N THR A 8 2.18 -21.76 -0.45
CA THR A 8 0.97 -22.59 -0.46
C THR A 8 0.97 -23.49 0.76
N ALA A 9 -0.20 -23.95 1.18
CA ALA A 9 -0.35 -24.91 2.26
C ALA A 9 -1.59 -25.80 2.05
N ALA A 10 -1.68 -26.89 2.81
CA ALA A 10 -2.78 -27.85 2.74
C ALA A 10 -3.05 -28.32 1.30
N ASP A 11 -2.03 -28.88 0.64
CA ASP A 11 -2.12 -29.37 -0.75
C ASP A 11 -2.68 -28.33 -1.74
N GLY A 12 -2.29 -27.05 -1.55
CA GLY A 12 -2.73 -25.96 -2.39
C GLY A 12 -4.11 -25.38 -2.08
N GLN A 13 -4.79 -25.83 -1.03
CA GLN A 13 -6.07 -25.28 -0.57
C GLN A 13 -5.91 -23.84 0.00
N ILE A 14 -4.70 -23.51 0.44
CA ILE A 14 -4.36 -22.18 0.98
C ILE A 14 -3.28 -21.56 0.11
N ARG A 15 -3.48 -20.29 -0.27
CA ARG A 15 -2.46 -19.41 -0.82
C ARG A 15 -2.13 -18.33 0.20
N ALA A 16 -0.85 -18.08 0.43
CA ALA A 16 -0.40 -17.19 1.48
C ALA A 16 0.69 -16.23 0.98
N PHE A 17 0.67 -15.02 1.52
CA PHE A 17 1.71 -14.01 1.34
C PHE A 17 2.06 -13.42 2.69
N ALA A 18 3.33 -13.18 2.94
CA ALA A 18 3.78 -12.38 4.08
C ALA A 18 4.91 -11.46 3.67
N ALA A 19 5.04 -10.34 4.35
CA ALA A 19 6.07 -9.35 4.05
C ALA A 19 6.60 -8.67 5.31
N THR A 20 7.90 -8.35 5.30
CA THR A 20 8.47 -7.27 6.09
C THR A 20 8.59 -6.04 5.22
N THR A 21 8.21 -4.87 5.75
CA THR A 21 8.16 -3.61 4.99
C THR A 21 8.70 -2.43 5.82
N ARG A 22 9.57 -2.69 6.79
CA ARG A 22 10.10 -1.68 7.70
C ARG A 22 10.84 -0.56 6.96
N GLU A 23 11.78 -0.92 6.08
CA GLU A 23 12.58 0.05 5.32
C GLU A 23 11.70 0.80 4.30
N THR A 24 10.77 0.09 3.67
CA THR A 24 9.79 0.63 2.73
C THR A 24 8.92 1.71 3.37
N VAL A 25 8.38 1.43 4.57
CA VAL A 25 7.53 2.36 5.30
C VAL A 25 8.34 3.52 5.89
N GLU A 26 9.57 3.26 6.37
CA GLU A 26 10.45 4.32 6.85
C GLU A 26 10.85 5.27 5.73
N THR A 27 11.13 4.78 4.52
CA THR A 27 11.39 5.64 3.36
C THR A 27 10.19 6.54 3.06
N ALA A 28 8.96 5.97 3.03
CA ALA A 28 7.75 6.77 2.84
C ALA A 28 7.56 7.82 3.95
N ARG A 29 7.84 7.45 5.22
CA ARG A 29 7.78 8.38 6.36
C ARG A 29 8.75 9.54 6.19
N GLN A 30 9.97 9.28 5.77
CA GLN A 30 10.98 10.30 5.54
C GLN A 30 10.63 11.22 4.36
N ASP A 31 10.24 10.64 3.23
CA ASP A 31 9.90 11.38 2.01
C ASP A 31 8.72 12.35 2.22
N HIS A 32 7.75 11.96 3.07
CA HIS A 32 6.54 12.74 3.33
C HIS A 32 6.51 13.39 4.72
N ASN A 33 7.50 13.14 5.56
CA ASN A 33 7.57 13.60 6.95
C ASN A 33 6.27 13.31 7.74
N THR A 34 5.75 12.08 7.61
CA THR A 34 4.45 11.73 8.19
C THR A 34 4.50 11.60 9.71
N SER A 35 3.42 12.04 10.37
CA SER A 35 3.16 11.80 11.80
C SER A 35 3.03 10.30 12.11
N PRO A 36 3.12 9.86 13.37
CA PRO A 36 3.03 8.44 13.72
C PRO A 36 1.76 7.74 13.20
N VAL A 37 0.59 8.39 13.33
CA VAL A 37 -0.67 7.78 12.88
C VAL A 37 -0.79 7.77 11.35
N ALA A 38 -0.30 8.82 10.68
CA ALA A 38 -0.25 8.87 9.22
C ALA A 38 0.72 7.81 8.67
N THR A 39 1.88 7.62 9.32
CA THR A 39 2.84 6.56 8.99
C THR A 39 2.21 5.17 9.15
N ALA A 40 1.46 4.95 10.26
CA ALA A 40 0.81 3.67 10.49
C ALA A 40 -0.26 3.35 9.44
N ALA A 41 -1.08 4.32 9.07
CA ALA A 41 -2.10 4.16 8.03
C ALA A 41 -1.48 3.91 6.64
N LEU A 42 -0.56 4.78 6.22
CA LEU A 42 0.15 4.66 4.95
C LEU A 42 0.93 3.34 4.86
N GLY A 43 1.66 2.99 5.92
CA GLY A 43 2.49 1.79 5.96
C GLY A 43 1.68 0.49 5.88
N ARG A 44 0.49 0.43 6.51
CA ARG A 44 -0.43 -0.71 6.34
C ARG A 44 -0.86 -0.84 4.88
N LEU A 45 -1.26 0.26 4.24
CA LEU A 45 -1.70 0.21 2.85
C LEU A 45 -0.54 -0.07 1.87
N LEU A 46 0.68 0.44 2.15
CA LEU A 46 1.90 0.10 1.39
C LEU A 46 2.21 -1.39 1.47
N THR A 47 2.15 -1.98 2.68
CA THR A 47 2.38 -3.41 2.90
C THR A 47 1.37 -4.27 2.15
N ALA A 48 0.09 -3.93 2.24
CA ALA A 48 -0.96 -4.59 1.49
C ALA A 48 -0.76 -4.44 -0.02
N GLY A 49 -0.48 -3.21 -0.48
CA GLY A 49 -0.23 -2.92 -1.89
C GLY A 49 0.93 -3.72 -2.46
N ALA A 50 2.03 -3.83 -1.72
CA ALA A 50 3.19 -4.63 -2.14
C ALA A 50 2.82 -6.12 -2.30
N MET A 51 2.14 -6.72 -1.31
CA MET A 51 1.69 -8.12 -1.40
C MET A 51 0.65 -8.33 -2.52
N MET A 52 -0.31 -7.42 -2.67
CA MET A 52 -1.32 -7.50 -3.75
C MET A 52 -0.71 -7.23 -5.13
N GLY A 53 0.30 -6.38 -5.23
CA GLY A 53 1.05 -6.12 -6.46
C GLY A 53 1.68 -7.39 -7.01
N VAL A 54 2.37 -8.15 -6.18
CA VAL A 54 3.02 -9.40 -6.60
C VAL A 54 2.03 -10.56 -6.87
N MET A 55 0.73 -10.39 -6.59
CA MET A 55 -0.31 -11.30 -7.04
C MET A 55 -0.62 -11.14 -8.53
N MET A 56 -0.30 -10.00 -9.12
CA MET A 56 -0.49 -9.75 -10.56
C MET A 56 0.54 -10.53 -11.37
N LYS A 57 0.20 -10.84 -12.63
CA LYS A 57 0.98 -11.75 -13.48
C LYS A 57 1.81 -11.04 -14.55
N GLY A 58 1.35 -9.89 -15.01
CA GLY A 58 1.99 -9.15 -16.09
C GLY A 58 3.10 -8.22 -15.58
N ASP A 59 4.23 -8.17 -16.28
CA ASP A 59 5.37 -7.30 -15.93
C ASP A 59 5.06 -5.80 -15.95
N LYS A 60 3.98 -5.41 -16.61
CA LYS A 60 3.52 -4.03 -16.74
C LYS A 60 2.25 -3.74 -15.94
N ASP A 61 1.72 -4.77 -15.27
CA ASP A 61 0.52 -4.61 -14.46
C ASP A 61 0.78 -3.62 -13.33
N LEU A 62 -0.20 -2.78 -13.05
CA LEU A 62 -0.14 -1.78 -12.01
C LEU A 62 -1.39 -1.88 -11.12
N LEU A 63 -1.16 -2.04 -9.83
CA LEU A 63 -2.20 -1.95 -8.81
C LEU A 63 -2.24 -0.53 -8.25
N THR A 64 -3.44 0.02 -8.06
CA THR A 64 -3.65 1.23 -7.26
C THR A 64 -4.69 0.96 -6.20
N LEU A 65 -4.33 1.19 -4.94
CA LEU A 65 -5.22 1.21 -3.79
C LEU A 65 -5.47 2.67 -3.42
N ARG A 66 -6.74 3.07 -3.34
CA ARG A 66 -7.10 4.43 -2.97
C ARG A 66 -8.18 4.42 -1.91
N ILE A 67 -7.91 5.06 -0.79
CA ILE A 67 -8.89 5.28 0.27
C ILE A 67 -9.40 6.72 0.16
N HIS A 68 -10.71 6.85 0.00
CA HIS A 68 -11.46 8.09 0.06
C HIS A 68 -12.27 8.09 1.34
N ALA A 69 -11.87 8.90 2.31
CA ALA A 69 -12.53 8.91 3.61
C ALA A 69 -12.53 10.30 4.23
N GLY A 70 -13.50 10.56 5.09
CA GLY A 70 -13.72 11.88 5.70
C GLY A 70 -12.88 12.16 6.94
N GLY A 71 -11.92 11.31 7.29
CA GLY A 71 -11.02 11.55 8.41
C GLY A 71 -9.90 12.55 8.10
N PRO A 72 -9.16 12.98 9.14
CA PRO A 72 -8.16 14.03 9.02
C PRO A 72 -6.97 13.70 8.12
N LEU A 73 -6.74 12.42 7.77
CA LEU A 73 -5.73 12.01 6.77
C LEU A 73 -6.03 12.48 5.36
N ASN A 74 -7.27 12.84 5.06
CA ASN A 74 -7.71 13.30 3.75
C ASN A 74 -7.36 12.32 2.60
N GLY A 75 -7.57 11.01 2.86
CA GLY A 75 -7.32 9.93 1.92
C GLY A 75 -5.89 9.40 1.87
N ILE A 76 -5.75 8.21 1.26
CA ILE A 76 -4.46 7.52 1.07
C ILE A 76 -4.44 6.96 -0.34
N THR A 77 -3.32 7.10 -1.05
CA THR A 77 -3.12 6.48 -2.37
C THR A 77 -1.82 5.70 -2.37
N VAL A 78 -1.89 4.44 -2.80
CA VAL A 78 -0.75 3.55 -2.96
C VAL A 78 -0.78 2.93 -4.35
N THR A 79 0.37 2.84 -5.02
CA THR A 79 0.53 2.07 -6.26
C THR A 79 1.63 1.04 -6.09
N ALA A 80 1.42 -0.15 -6.64
CA ALA A 80 2.37 -1.25 -6.60
C ALA A 80 2.43 -1.99 -7.95
N ASP A 81 3.58 -2.56 -8.27
CA ASP A 81 3.78 -3.40 -9.44
C ASP A 81 3.95 -4.88 -9.06
N SER A 82 4.08 -5.75 -10.08
CA SER A 82 4.28 -7.18 -9.90
C SER A 82 5.69 -7.57 -9.42
N LYS A 83 6.60 -6.59 -9.24
CA LYS A 83 8.02 -6.80 -8.88
C LYS A 83 8.33 -6.41 -7.44
N GLY A 84 7.31 -6.07 -6.65
CA GLY A 84 7.45 -5.65 -5.25
C GLY A 84 7.83 -4.18 -5.07
N ASN A 85 7.83 -3.38 -6.13
CA ASN A 85 7.96 -1.93 -6.00
C ASN A 85 6.63 -1.32 -5.58
N VAL A 86 6.66 -0.48 -4.55
CA VAL A 86 5.48 0.19 -4.04
C VAL A 86 5.80 1.66 -3.75
N LYS A 87 4.81 2.53 -3.89
CA LYS A 87 4.89 3.94 -3.51
C LYS A 87 3.51 4.43 -3.11
N GLY A 88 3.45 5.45 -2.29
CA GLY A 88 2.17 5.98 -1.84
C GLY A 88 2.33 7.25 -1.03
N TYR A 89 1.20 7.90 -0.77
CA TYR A 89 1.13 9.11 0.04
C TYR A 89 -0.23 9.22 0.74
N VAL A 90 -0.28 10.07 1.75
CA VAL A 90 -1.51 10.52 2.42
C VAL A 90 -1.83 11.95 2.03
N GLY A 91 -3.09 12.32 2.03
CA GLY A 91 -3.51 13.70 1.71
C GLY A 91 -3.05 14.73 2.76
N ASN A 92 -3.01 14.34 4.03
CA ASN A 92 -2.49 15.14 5.13
C ASN A 92 -1.48 14.33 5.98
N PRO A 93 -0.17 14.62 5.88
CA PRO A 93 0.86 13.89 6.61
C PRO A 93 0.97 14.28 8.10
N ASP A 94 0.51 15.47 8.49
CA ASP A 94 0.75 16.06 9.81
C ASP A 94 -0.36 15.78 10.84
N VAL A 95 -1.17 14.73 10.61
CA VAL A 95 -2.30 14.41 11.48
C VAL A 95 -1.82 14.00 12.87
N VAL A 96 -2.30 14.70 13.90
CA VAL A 96 -2.09 14.34 15.30
C VAL A 96 -3.44 14.18 15.99
N ILE A 97 -3.74 12.97 16.42
CA ILE A 97 -4.97 12.64 17.17
C ILE A 97 -4.63 11.79 18.39
N PRO A 98 -5.48 11.78 19.44
CA PRO A 98 -5.27 10.94 20.60
C PRO A 98 -5.19 9.45 20.25
N ALA A 99 -4.51 8.69 21.10
CA ALA A 99 -4.53 7.23 21.00
C ALA A 99 -5.96 6.69 21.20
N ASN A 100 -6.24 5.55 20.57
CA ASN A 100 -7.52 4.86 20.74
C ASN A 100 -7.68 4.31 22.17
N LYS A 101 -8.87 3.77 22.49
CA LYS A 101 -9.21 3.20 23.82
C LYS A 101 -8.26 2.08 24.28
N LYS A 102 -7.51 1.46 23.38
CA LYS A 102 -6.51 0.42 23.68
C LYS A 102 -5.09 1.00 23.84
N GLY A 103 -4.93 2.33 23.85
CA GLY A 103 -3.64 3.00 23.94
C GLY A 103 -2.76 2.87 22.68
N LYS A 104 -3.35 2.51 21.53
CA LYS A 104 -2.65 2.38 20.24
C LYS A 104 -2.95 3.60 19.36
N LEU A 105 -2.14 3.79 18.31
CA LEU A 105 -2.41 4.78 17.28
C LEU A 105 -3.81 4.55 16.67
N ASP A 106 -4.63 5.59 16.66
CA ASP A 106 -6.02 5.51 16.18
C ASP A 106 -6.09 5.66 14.66
N VAL A 107 -5.71 4.59 13.95
CA VAL A 107 -5.72 4.57 12.48
C VAL A 107 -7.15 4.74 11.95
N ALA A 108 -8.12 4.08 12.58
CA ALA A 108 -9.51 4.19 12.18
C ALA A 108 -10.05 5.62 12.29
N GLY A 109 -9.75 6.31 13.41
CA GLY A 109 -10.11 7.71 13.59
C GLY A 109 -9.40 8.66 12.62
N ALA A 110 -8.15 8.35 12.26
CA ALA A 110 -7.38 9.13 11.30
C ALA A 110 -7.90 8.97 9.85
N VAL A 111 -8.27 7.76 9.46
CA VAL A 111 -8.84 7.44 8.13
C VAL A 111 -10.29 7.94 8.04
N GLY A 112 -11.13 7.62 9.02
CA GLY A 112 -12.55 7.97 9.03
C GLY A 112 -13.41 7.09 8.13
N VAL A 113 -14.70 7.41 8.04
CA VAL A 113 -15.68 6.70 7.22
C VAL A 113 -15.50 7.03 5.75
N GLY A 114 -15.60 6.02 4.88
CA GLY A 114 -15.44 6.21 3.45
C GLY A 114 -15.45 4.90 2.67
N PHE A 115 -14.75 4.89 1.57
CA PHE A 115 -14.63 3.73 0.68
C PHE A 115 -13.20 3.56 0.16
N MET A 116 -12.90 2.35 -0.28
CA MET A 116 -11.64 1.99 -0.89
C MET A 116 -11.86 1.52 -2.32
N ASP A 117 -11.07 2.08 -3.26
CA ASP A 117 -10.96 1.60 -4.63
C ASP A 117 -9.71 0.71 -4.76
N VAL A 118 -9.90 -0.41 -5.45
CA VAL A 118 -8.82 -1.30 -5.89
C VAL A 118 -8.84 -1.30 -7.42
N ILE A 119 -7.84 -0.66 -8.02
CA ILE A 119 -7.73 -0.45 -9.45
C ILE A 119 -6.59 -1.32 -9.99
N LYS A 120 -6.90 -2.23 -10.91
CA LYS A 120 -5.91 -3.11 -11.56
C LYS A 120 -5.80 -2.72 -13.03
N ASP A 121 -4.70 -2.06 -13.39
CA ASP A 121 -4.35 -1.81 -14.80
C ASP A 121 -3.55 -3.01 -15.32
N LEU A 122 -4.20 -3.81 -16.14
CA LEU A 122 -3.65 -5.02 -16.74
C LEU A 122 -3.28 -4.80 -18.23
N GLY A 123 -3.13 -3.55 -18.65
CA GLY A 123 -2.86 -3.19 -20.04
C GLY A 123 -4.05 -3.37 -20.98
N LEU A 124 -5.26 -3.51 -20.45
CA LEU A 124 -6.51 -3.56 -21.21
C LEU A 124 -6.99 -2.14 -21.54
N LYS A 125 -8.03 -2.04 -22.38
CA LYS A 125 -8.61 -0.75 -22.79
C LYS A 125 -9.04 0.10 -21.58
N GLU A 126 -9.59 -0.56 -20.57
CA GLU A 126 -9.99 0.07 -19.29
C GLU A 126 -9.48 -0.78 -18.14
N PRO A 127 -9.02 -0.15 -17.02
CA PRO A 127 -8.62 -0.88 -15.84
C PRO A 127 -9.83 -1.52 -15.17
N TYR A 128 -9.60 -2.63 -14.48
CA TYR A 128 -10.58 -3.17 -13.55
C TYR A 128 -10.64 -2.29 -12.30
N VAL A 129 -11.85 -1.95 -11.86
CA VAL A 129 -12.06 -1.16 -10.64
C VAL A 129 -13.03 -1.90 -9.73
N GLY A 130 -12.53 -2.34 -8.58
CA GLY A 130 -13.33 -2.82 -7.47
C GLY A 130 -13.45 -1.74 -6.39
N GLN A 131 -14.63 -1.59 -5.80
CA GLN A 131 -14.87 -0.63 -4.72
C GLN A 131 -15.57 -1.30 -3.56
N CYS A 132 -15.19 -0.95 -2.34
CA CYS A 132 -15.92 -1.36 -1.14
C CYS A 132 -16.00 -0.22 -0.11
N VAL A 133 -17.06 -0.24 0.69
CA VAL A 133 -17.19 0.66 1.85
C VAL A 133 -16.24 0.18 2.95
N LEU A 134 -15.55 1.10 3.60
CA LEU A 134 -14.71 0.79 4.76
C LEU A 134 -15.59 0.30 5.91
N GLN A 135 -15.26 -0.85 6.48
CA GLN A 135 -16.00 -1.48 7.57
C GLN A 135 -15.51 -0.95 8.92
N THR A 136 -14.20 -0.89 9.10
CA THR A 136 -13.56 -0.49 10.35
C THR A 136 -12.60 0.69 10.19
N SER A 137 -12.16 0.98 8.96
CA SER A 137 -11.11 1.95 8.63
C SER A 137 -9.74 1.60 9.22
N GLU A 138 -9.55 0.35 9.68
CA GLU A 138 -8.27 -0.20 10.15
C GLU A 138 -7.41 -0.79 9.01
N ILE A 139 -7.91 -0.72 7.78
CA ILE A 139 -7.27 -1.14 6.51
C ILE A 139 -7.22 -2.67 6.35
N ALA A 140 -6.77 -3.42 7.35
CA ALA A 140 -6.66 -4.89 7.25
C ALA A 140 -8.03 -5.56 7.12
N GLU A 141 -8.97 -5.22 8.00
CA GLU A 141 -10.35 -5.70 7.97
C GLU A 141 -11.08 -5.22 6.72
N ASP A 142 -10.82 -3.99 6.28
CA ASP A 142 -11.43 -3.42 5.08
C ASP A 142 -10.98 -4.17 3.82
N LEU A 143 -9.71 -4.57 3.73
CA LEU A 143 -9.18 -5.42 2.66
C LEU A 143 -9.71 -6.86 2.75
N THR A 144 -9.86 -7.42 3.96
CA THR A 144 -10.52 -8.72 4.16
C THR A 144 -11.93 -8.69 3.59
N TYR A 145 -12.69 -7.64 3.89
CA TYR A 145 -14.02 -7.43 3.35
C TYR A 145 -14.02 -7.26 1.82
N TYR A 146 -13.09 -6.48 1.27
CA TYR A 146 -12.91 -6.31 -0.17
C TYR A 146 -12.69 -7.66 -0.88
N PHE A 147 -11.79 -8.49 -0.39
CA PHE A 147 -11.53 -9.80 -0.99
C PHE A 147 -12.78 -10.69 -0.98
N ALA A 148 -13.52 -10.70 0.12
CA ALA A 148 -14.72 -11.52 0.25
C ALA A 148 -15.86 -11.04 -0.66
N THR A 149 -16.09 -9.73 -0.76
CA THR A 149 -17.28 -9.18 -1.45
C THR A 149 -17.03 -8.83 -2.91
N SER A 150 -15.84 -8.32 -3.25
CA SER A 150 -15.52 -7.87 -4.60
C SER A 150 -14.78 -8.93 -5.42
N GLU A 151 -13.85 -9.65 -4.82
CA GLU A 151 -13.09 -10.71 -5.52
C GLU A 151 -13.68 -12.11 -5.27
N GLN A 152 -14.60 -12.25 -4.32
CA GLN A 152 -15.23 -13.53 -3.92
C GLN A 152 -14.19 -14.58 -3.50
N VAL A 153 -13.11 -14.14 -2.88
CA VAL A 153 -12.03 -14.98 -2.33
C VAL A 153 -12.03 -14.83 -0.81
N PRO A 154 -12.42 -15.86 -0.06
CA PRO A 154 -12.32 -15.83 1.39
C PRO A 154 -10.87 -15.61 1.80
N SER A 155 -10.63 -14.52 2.53
CA SER A 155 -9.28 -14.08 2.85
C SER A 155 -9.18 -13.61 4.30
N SER A 156 -7.98 -13.66 4.86
CA SER A 156 -7.63 -13.00 6.10
C SER A 156 -6.42 -12.11 5.87
N VAL A 157 -6.51 -10.84 6.28
CA VAL A 157 -5.45 -9.86 6.13
C VAL A 157 -5.01 -9.39 7.51
N GLY A 158 -3.72 -9.51 7.79
CA GLY A 158 -3.09 -8.98 9.00
C GLY A 158 -2.00 -7.98 8.64
N LEU A 159 -2.13 -6.74 9.10
CA LEU A 159 -1.20 -5.65 8.81
C LEU A 159 -0.78 -4.95 10.09
N GLY A 160 0.45 -4.48 10.15
CA GLY A 160 0.92 -3.74 11.31
C GLY A 160 2.09 -2.81 11.03
N VAL A 161 2.08 -1.68 11.71
CA VAL A 161 3.20 -0.73 11.78
C VAL A 161 3.41 -0.35 13.24
N LEU A 162 4.62 -0.53 13.73
CA LEU A 162 5.04 -0.16 15.08
C LEU A 162 6.04 0.99 15.00
N MET A 163 5.76 2.08 15.72
CA MET A 163 6.59 3.27 15.74
C MET A 163 7.46 3.31 17.00
N ASN A 164 8.67 3.82 16.87
CA ASN A 164 9.51 4.24 17.98
C ASN A 164 9.02 5.59 18.54
N LYS A 165 9.51 5.94 19.74
CA LYS A 165 9.17 7.23 20.37
C LYS A 165 9.73 8.45 19.63
N ASP A 166 10.77 8.27 18.84
CA ASP A 166 11.39 9.30 17.98
C ASP A 166 10.72 9.45 16.61
N ASN A 167 9.54 8.86 16.43
CA ASN A 167 8.79 8.83 15.17
C ASN A 167 9.50 8.08 14.00
N THR A 168 10.43 7.18 14.28
CA THR A 168 10.95 6.25 13.29
C THR A 168 10.15 4.94 13.27
N VAL A 169 10.14 4.24 12.14
CA VAL A 169 9.46 2.94 12.04
C VAL A 169 10.31 1.86 12.72
N ARG A 170 9.74 1.24 13.76
CA ARG A 170 10.37 0.13 14.48
C ARG A 170 10.18 -1.18 13.73
N GLN A 171 8.92 -1.50 13.36
CA GLN A 171 8.53 -2.66 12.58
C GLN A 171 7.37 -2.33 11.67
N ALA A 172 7.35 -2.94 10.48
CA ALA A 172 6.20 -2.92 9.58
C ALA A 172 6.17 -4.22 8.78
N GLY A 173 4.97 -4.70 8.51
CA GLY A 173 4.76 -5.93 7.75
C GLY A 173 3.34 -6.47 7.90
N GLY A 174 3.14 -7.67 7.38
CA GLY A 174 1.83 -8.30 7.42
C GLY A 174 1.75 -9.59 6.64
N PHE A 175 0.52 -10.08 6.53
CA PHE A 175 0.20 -11.26 5.74
C PHE A 175 -1.15 -11.10 5.02
N ILE A 176 -1.33 -11.86 3.96
CA ILE A 176 -2.60 -12.12 3.28
C ILE A 176 -2.72 -13.63 3.10
N ILE A 177 -3.75 -14.23 3.69
CA ILE A 177 -4.07 -15.65 3.55
C ILE A 177 -5.37 -15.76 2.76
N GLN A 178 -5.40 -16.64 1.77
CA GLN A 178 -6.57 -16.83 0.90
C GLN A 178 -6.92 -18.30 0.80
N LEU A 179 -8.20 -18.62 0.98
CA LEU A 179 -8.73 -19.97 0.74
C LEU A 179 -9.05 -20.16 -0.75
N MET A 180 -8.65 -21.29 -1.28
CA MET A 180 -8.98 -21.67 -2.65
C MET A 180 -10.40 -22.25 -2.71
N PRO A 181 -11.09 -22.21 -3.88
CA PRO A 181 -12.50 -22.64 -3.99
C PRO A 181 -12.77 -24.09 -3.61
N PHE A 182 -11.75 -24.94 -3.54
CA PHE A 182 -11.84 -26.36 -3.16
C PHE A 182 -11.34 -26.64 -1.75
N ALA A 183 -11.20 -25.60 -0.91
CA ALA A 183 -10.78 -25.78 0.47
C ALA A 183 -11.81 -26.59 1.27
N GLU A 184 -11.33 -27.57 2.00
CA GLU A 184 -12.14 -28.46 2.83
C GLU A 184 -12.50 -27.80 4.16
N GLU A 185 -13.63 -28.18 4.76
CA GLU A 185 -14.11 -27.63 6.01
C GLU A 185 -13.13 -27.79 7.18
N GLU A 186 -12.38 -28.90 7.20
CA GLU A 186 -11.31 -29.13 8.20
C GLU A 186 -10.18 -28.12 8.07
N THR A 187 -9.77 -27.82 6.83
CA THR A 187 -8.75 -26.79 6.53
C THR A 187 -9.23 -25.41 6.96
N ILE A 188 -10.48 -25.06 6.65
CA ILE A 188 -11.08 -23.78 7.02
C ILE A 188 -11.12 -23.63 8.54
N SER A 189 -11.69 -24.60 9.26
CA SER A 189 -11.84 -24.56 10.72
C SER A 189 -10.49 -24.46 11.44
N LYS A 190 -9.48 -25.20 10.96
CA LYS A 190 -8.13 -25.15 11.52
C LYS A 190 -7.46 -23.80 11.27
N LEU A 191 -7.61 -23.24 10.07
CA LEU A 191 -7.08 -21.91 9.75
C LEU A 191 -7.73 -20.82 10.61
N GLU A 192 -9.05 -20.83 10.77
CA GLU A 192 -9.79 -19.90 11.62
C GLU A 192 -9.32 -19.98 13.08
N HIS A 193 -9.11 -21.20 13.59
CA HIS A 193 -8.55 -21.39 14.91
C HIS A 193 -7.16 -20.74 15.04
N ASN A 194 -6.24 -21.01 14.12
CA ASN A 194 -4.90 -20.43 14.12
C ASN A 194 -4.92 -18.90 14.08
N LEU A 195 -5.75 -18.32 13.19
CA LEU A 195 -5.90 -16.88 13.06
C LEU A 195 -6.42 -16.23 14.35
N SER A 196 -7.31 -16.91 15.08
CA SER A 196 -7.83 -16.43 16.37
C SER A 196 -6.75 -16.27 17.45
N LEU A 197 -5.63 -16.98 17.31
CA LEU A 197 -4.47 -16.91 18.22
C LEU A 197 -3.49 -15.77 17.89
N ILE A 198 -3.67 -15.11 16.74
CA ILE A 198 -2.81 -14.00 16.31
C ILE A 198 -3.34 -12.68 16.85
N ASN A 199 -2.86 -12.26 17.99
CA ASN A 199 -3.31 -11.02 18.65
C ASN A 199 -2.69 -9.75 18.06
N SER A 200 -1.49 -9.83 17.48
CA SER A 200 -0.77 -8.67 16.95
C SER A 200 0.35 -9.08 16.00
N VAL A 201 0.23 -8.68 14.75
CA VAL A 201 1.29 -8.87 13.74
C VAL A 201 2.58 -8.15 14.14
N THR A 202 2.46 -6.90 14.63
CA THR A 202 3.63 -6.12 15.04
C THR A 202 4.39 -6.73 16.21
N ALA A 203 3.69 -7.41 17.13
CA ALA A 203 4.36 -8.10 18.24
C ALA A 203 5.19 -9.30 17.74
N LEU A 204 4.72 -10.03 16.74
CA LEU A 204 5.45 -11.12 16.13
C LEU A 204 6.69 -10.62 15.37
N LEU A 205 6.53 -9.57 14.59
CA LEU A 205 7.65 -8.92 13.88
C LEU A 205 8.67 -8.34 14.84
N ASP A 206 8.24 -7.78 15.98
CA ASP A 206 9.12 -7.19 17.00
C ASP A 206 9.93 -8.24 17.78
N GLN A 207 9.45 -9.49 17.78
CA GLN A 207 10.20 -10.66 18.26
C GLN A 207 11.25 -11.14 17.24
N GLY A 208 11.35 -10.49 16.09
CA GLY A 208 12.32 -10.83 15.04
C GLY A 208 11.84 -11.90 14.04
N MET A 209 10.54 -12.20 14.00
CA MET A 209 10.02 -13.18 13.03
C MET A 209 10.22 -12.69 11.60
N THR A 210 10.72 -13.58 10.76
CA THR A 210 10.78 -13.39 9.30
C THR A 210 9.40 -13.60 8.66
N PRO A 211 9.17 -13.20 7.41
CA PRO A 211 7.93 -13.49 6.70
C PRO A 211 7.58 -14.98 6.66
N GLU A 212 8.58 -15.85 6.50
CA GLU A 212 8.38 -17.31 6.54
C GLU A 212 7.87 -17.75 7.91
N GLN A 213 8.54 -17.33 8.97
CA GLN A 213 8.15 -17.69 10.35
C GLN A 213 6.76 -17.12 10.71
N LEU A 214 6.42 -15.95 10.15
CA LEU A 214 5.07 -15.39 10.30
C LEU A 214 4.03 -16.28 9.64
N LEU A 215 4.30 -16.80 8.42
CA LEU A 215 3.42 -17.76 7.74
C LEU A 215 3.36 -19.10 8.51
N GLU A 216 4.49 -19.65 8.93
CA GLU A 216 4.52 -20.86 9.75
C GLU A 216 3.70 -20.71 11.03
N ARG A 217 3.72 -19.55 11.66
CA ARG A 217 2.92 -19.25 12.85
C ARG A 217 1.42 -19.16 12.57
N VAL A 218 1.03 -18.51 11.48
CA VAL A 218 -0.37 -18.35 11.07
C VAL A 218 -0.95 -19.66 10.54
N LEU A 219 -0.11 -20.45 9.86
CA LEU A 219 -0.46 -21.74 9.25
C LEU A 219 0.03 -22.93 10.10
N ASP A 220 0.08 -22.77 11.43
CA ASP A 220 0.56 -23.81 12.33
C ASP A 220 -0.15 -25.15 12.11
N GLY A 221 0.63 -26.23 12.02
CA GLY A 221 0.14 -27.56 11.75
C GLY A 221 -0.32 -27.83 10.30
N PHE A 222 -0.12 -26.90 9.38
CA PHE A 222 -0.21 -27.15 7.93
C PHE A 222 1.17 -27.37 7.35
N ASP A 223 1.22 -28.09 6.22
CA ASP A 223 2.44 -28.26 5.43
C ASP A 223 2.62 -26.99 4.56
N VAL A 224 3.56 -26.12 4.94
CA VAL A 224 3.78 -24.82 4.30
C VAL A 224 4.91 -24.94 3.30
N GLU A 225 4.61 -24.74 2.03
CA GLU A 225 5.59 -24.70 0.94
C GLU A 225 5.84 -23.24 0.51
N ILE A 226 7.09 -22.78 0.70
CA ILE A 226 7.51 -21.45 0.21
C ILE A 226 7.80 -21.57 -1.28
N THR A 227 6.99 -20.89 -2.09
CA THR A 227 7.08 -20.97 -3.57
C THR A 227 7.93 -19.87 -4.17
N ASP A 228 8.04 -18.69 -3.52
CA ASP A 228 8.80 -17.56 -4.05
C ASP A 228 9.22 -16.57 -2.95
N ARG A 229 10.30 -15.81 -3.23
CA ARG A 229 10.77 -14.68 -2.43
C ARG A 229 11.09 -13.51 -3.35
N MET A 230 10.49 -12.38 -3.10
CA MET A 230 10.63 -11.18 -3.92
C MET A 230 11.07 -9.99 -3.07
N PRO A 231 12.00 -9.16 -3.55
CA PRO A 231 12.33 -7.92 -2.84
C PRO A 231 11.10 -7.01 -2.73
N CYS A 232 11.08 -6.19 -1.69
CA CYS A 232 10.08 -5.15 -1.52
C CYS A 232 10.79 -3.82 -1.27
N SER A 233 10.37 -2.76 -1.95
CA SER A 233 10.97 -1.44 -1.73
C SER A 233 10.03 -0.29 -2.09
N PHE A 234 10.18 0.83 -1.38
CA PHE A 234 9.57 2.09 -1.79
C PHE A 234 10.31 2.62 -3.01
N THR A 235 9.67 2.62 -4.17
CA THR A 235 10.31 2.99 -5.42
C THR A 235 9.44 3.94 -6.22
N CYS A 236 9.87 5.19 -6.35
CA CYS A 236 9.23 6.16 -7.22
C CYS A 236 9.96 6.28 -8.55
N ASN A 237 9.26 6.03 -9.62
CA ASN A 237 9.76 6.13 -10.99
C ASN A 237 9.52 7.51 -11.63
N CYS A 238 9.38 8.57 -10.82
CA CYS A 238 9.28 9.93 -11.34
C CYS A 238 10.61 10.39 -11.94
N SER A 239 10.54 11.20 -12.97
CA SER A 239 11.69 11.86 -13.59
C SER A 239 11.27 13.22 -14.14
N LYS A 240 12.25 14.09 -14.45
CA LYS A 240 11.97 15.41 -15.02
C LYS A 240 11.19 15.29 -16.35
N GLU A 241 11.52 14.29 -17.17
CA GLU A 241 10.88 14.03 -18.46
C GLU A 241 9.42 13.55 -18.28
N ARG A 242 9.13 12.80 -17.21
CA ARG A 242 7.75 12.40 -16.90
C ARG A 242 6.90 13.56 -16.42
N VAL A 243 7.47 14.43 -15.59
CA VAL A 243 6.81 15.66 -15.14
C VAL A 243 6.60 16.62 -16.32
N GLU A 244 7.59 16.78 -17.22
CA GLU A 244 7.45 17.54 -18.46
C GLU A 244 6.27 17.04 -19.31
N LYS A 245 6.13 15.73 -19.50
CA LYS A 245 4.98 15.15 -20.23
C LYS A 245 3.65 15.46 -19.54
N ALA A 246 3.61 15.40 -18.22
CA ALA A 246 2.41 15.76 -17.46
C ALA A 246 2.05 17.24 -17.64
N LEU A 247 3.02 18.15 -17.55
CA LEU A 247 2.84 19.56 -17.81
C LEU A 247 2.35 19.84 -19.24
N ILE A 248 2.90 19.16 -20.25
CA ILE A 248 2.41 19.29 -21.63
C ILE A 248 0.93 18.89 -21.75
N SER A 249 0.49 17.91 -20.97
CA SER A 249 -0.89 17.37 -21.02
C SER A 249 -1.94 18.27 -20.35
N ILE A 250 -1.55 19.23 -19.51
CA ILE A 250 -2.51 20.17 -18.90
C ILE A 250 -3.10 21.15 -19.92
N GLY A 251 -2.40 21.40 -21.03
CA GLY A 251 -2.88 22.23 -22.11
C GLY A 251 -2.09 23.53 -22.31
N LYS A 252 -2.29 24.08 -23.49
CA LYS A 252 -1.54 25.25 -23.95
C LYS A 252 -1.85 26.51 -23.14
N LYS A 253 -3.11 26.67 -22.75
CA LYS A 253 -3.59 27.85 -22.00
C LYS A 253 -2.93 27.95 -20.63
N GLU A 254 -2.94 26.86 -19.88
CA GLU A 254 -2.36 26.79 -18.54
C GLU A 254 -0.83 26.96 -18.58
N LEU A 255 -0.16 26.40 -19.60
CA LEU A 255 1.28 26.62 -19.81
C LEU A 255 1.58 28.10 -20.14
N GLN A 256 0.74 28.76 -20.96
CA GLN A 256 0.89 30.20 -21.27
C GLN A 256 0.74 31.07 -20.02
N GLU A 257 -0.24 30.75 -19.15
CA GLU A 257 -0.43 31.46 -17.88
C GLU A 257 0.83 31.39 -17.00
N MET A 258 1.45 30.19 -16.92
CA MET A 258 2.73 29.99 -16.19
C MET A 258 3.89 30.79 -16.83
N ILE A 259 3.95 30.85 -18.16
CA ILE A 259 4.98 31.65 -18.88
C ILE A 259 4.82 33.13 -18.64
N ASP A 260 3.57 33.64 -18.61
CA ASP A 260 3.26 35.05 -18.43
C ASP A 260 3.61 35.55 -17.02
N GLU A 261 3.70 34.67 -16.02
CA GLU A 261 4.22 34.99 -14.69
C GLU A 261 5.73 35.30 -14.67
N ASP A 262 6.45 34.93 -15.74
CA ASP A 262 7.90 35.14 -15.93
C ASP A 262 8.75 34.67 -14.73
N LYS A 263 8.39 33.51 -14.15
CA LYS A 263 9.05 32.87 -13.01
C LYS A 263 9.25 31.39 -13.26
N PRO A 264 10.35 30.80 -12.72
CA PRO A 264 10.49 29.35 -12.72
C PRO A 264 9.39 28.72 -11.85
N ILE A 265 8.85 27.58 -12.29
CA ILE A 265 7.89 26.80 -11.52
C ILE A 265 8.56 25.63 -10.81
N GLU A 266 8.01 25.24 -9.68
CA GLU A 266 8.39 24.03 -8.95
C GLU A 266 7.22 23.06 -8.95
N VAL A 267 7.49 21.81 -9.33
CA VAL A 267 6.50 20.73 -9.32
C VAL A 267 6.98 19.63 -8.40
N ASN A 268 6.20 19.33 -7.39
CA ASN A 268 6.52 18.28 -6.43
C ASN A 268 5.86 16.95 -6.82
N CYS A 269 6.62 15.87 -6.77
CA CYS A 269 6.06 14.54 -6.95
C CYS A 269 5.27 14.14 -5.71
N HIS A 270 3.97 13.92 -5.84
CA HIS A 270 3.12 13.50 -4.72
C HIS A 270 3.55 12.17 -4.09
N PHE A 271 4.23 11.27 -4.83
CA PHE A 271 4.63 9.96 -4.35
C PHE A 271 5.95 9.92 -3.56
N CYS A 272 6.86 10.87 -3.77
CA CYS A 272 8.16 10.86 -3.09
C CYS A 272 8.67 12.26 -2.70
N GLY A 273 7.84 13.28 -2.75
CA GLY A 273 8.21 14.64 -2.35
C GLY A 273 9.27 15.32 -3.22
N LYS A 274 9.88 14.62 -4.18
CA LYS A 274 10.96 15.18 -5.01
C LYS A 274 10.49 16.36 -5.82
N THR A 275 11.21 17.48 -5.72
CA THR A 275 10.93 18.74 -6.44
C THR A 275 11.64 18.77 -7.78
N TYR A 276 10.91 19.17 -8.81
CA TYR A 276 11.41 19.44 -10.16
C TYR A 276 11.20 20.89 -10.48
N LYS A 277 12.25 21.56 -10.95
CA LYS A 277 12.22 22.97 -11.35
C LYS A 277 12.24 23.08 -12.87
N PHE A 278 11.42 23.98 -13.39
CA PHE A 278 11.36 24.32 -14.80
C PHE A 278 11.46 25.83 -14.96
N ASP A 279 12.40 26.28 -15.77
CA ASP A 279 12.54 27.69 -16.12
C ASP A 279 11.56 28.09 -17.23
N VAL A 280 11.45 29.39 -17.46
CA VAL A 280 10.51 29.96 -18.44
C VAL A 280 10.82 29.47 -19.87
N ASP A 281 12.09 29.24 -20.19
CA ASP A 281 12.48 28.75 -21.53
C ASP A 281 12.10 27.26 -21.71
N GLU A 282 12.16 26.45 -20.65
CA GLU A 282 11.66 25.09 -20.65
C GLU A 282 10.13 25.07 -20.83
N LEU A 283 9.40 25.96 -20.14
CA LEU A 283 7.93 26.10 -20.29
C LEU A 283 7.53 26.50 -21.71
N LYS A 284 8.24 27.45 -22.33
CA LYS A 284 8.02 27.83 -23.74
C LYS A 284 8.25 26.68 -24.72
N LYS A 285 9.20 25.79 -24.42
CA LYS A 285 9.42 24.58 -25.23
C LYS A 285 8.30 23.54 -25.07
N MET A 286 7.73 23.43 -23.87
CA MET A 286 6.61 22.53 -23.58
C MET A 286 5.32 23.04 -24.23
N GLU A 287 5.06 24.38 -24.15
CA GLU A 287 3.90 25.02 -24.78
C GLU A 287 3.84 24.74 -26.28
N LYS A 288 4.99 24.79 -27.00
CA LYS A 288 5.08 24.46 -28.42
C LYS A 288 4.76 22.97 -28.74
N LYS A 289 4.94 22.06 -27.76
CA LYS A 289 4.63 20.63 -27.88
C LYS A 289 3.20 20.30 -27.44
N SER A 290 2.56 21.19 -26.69
CA SER A 290 1.18 21.05 -26.23
C SER A 290 0.18 21.27 -27.38
N ARG A 291 -0.94 20.53 -27.35
CA ARG A 291 -2.04 20.63 -28.35
C ARG A 291 -3.06 21.68 -27.95
#